data_74246f327fe1baf8316efdae1ccfcb08
#
_entry.id   74246f327fe1baf8316efdae1ccfcb08
#
_cell.length_a   1.000
_cell.length_b   1.000
_cell.length_c   1.000
_cell.angle_alpha   90.00
_cell.angle_beta   90.00
_cell.angle_gamma   90.00
#
_symmetry.space_group_name_H-M   'P 1'
#
loop_
_entity.id
_entity.type
_entity.pdbx_description
1 polymer ?
#
loop_
_entity_poly.entity_id
_entity_poly.type
_entity_poly.pdbx_seq_one_letter_code
_entity_poly.pdbx_strand_id
1 'polypeptide(L)'
;VQGVEGDKGSLGFFGYAYYIEQKDKLNAVAVNGVRPTDETVKTGKYKPLSRPLYIYVNKKSLKEKPEVRAFVEYYLKNASKAVKLTGYVPLSDYTKQLELIK
;
A
#
# COMPACT_ATOMS: atom_id res chain seq x y z
N VAL A 1 -1.88 15.54 -9.75
CA VAL A 1 -3.29 15.63 -9.32
C VAL A 1 -3.91 16.96 -9.76
N GLN A 2 -3.31 18.09 -9.40
CA GLN A 2 -3.86 19.42 -9.73
C GLN A 2 -4.04 19.64 -11.25
N GLY A 3 -3.09 19.17 -12.05
CA GLY A 3 -3.19 19.29 -13.50
C GLY A 3 -4.38 18.53 -14.07
N VAL A 4 -4.68 17.36 -13.51
CA VAL A 4 -5.83 16.56 -13.94
C VAL A 4 -7.14 17.16 -13.47
N GLU A 5 -7.19 17.69 -12.25
CA GLU A 5 -8.37 18.37 -11.72
C GLU A 5 -8.77 19.58 -12.55
N GLY A 6 -7.78 20.29 -13.09
CA GLY A 6 -8.00 21.52 -13.86
C GLY A 6 -8.27 21.31 -15.34
N ASP A 7 -8.18 20.09 -15.86
CA ASP A 7 -8.34 19.83 -17.29
C ASP A 7 -9.07 18.51 -17.54
N LYS A 8 -10.30 18.60 -18.04
CA LYS A 8 -11.16 17.44 -18.32
C LYS A 8 -10.60 16.49 -19.37
N GLY A 9 -9.73 16.99 -20.25
CA GLY A 9 -9.11 16.17 -21.29
C GLY A 9 -7.82 15.49 -20.88
N SER A 10 -7.35 15.70 -19.64
CA SER A 10 -6.08 15.17 -19.20
C SER A 10 -6.20 13.78 -18.56
N LEU A 11 -5.09 13.05 -18.59
CA LEU A 11 -4.95 11.75 -17.95
C LEU A 11 -3.68 11.78 -17.09
N GLY A 12 -3.78 11.27 -15.87
CA GLY A 12 -2.65 11.20 -14.96
C GLY A 12 -2.52 9.83 -14.32
N PHE A 13 -1.35 9.58 -13.76
CA PHE A 13 -1.11 8.39 -12.94
C PHE A 13 -0.36 8.79 -11.68
N PHE A 14 -0.77 8.24 -10.56
CA PHE A 14 -0.18 8.54 -9.25
C PHE A 14 -0.64 7.50 -8.24
N GLY A 15 -0.05 7.52 -7.04
CA GLY A 15 -0.39 6.55 -6.00
C GLY A 15 -1.86 6.60 -5.60
N TYR A 16 -2.42 5.43 -5.28
CA TYR A 16 -3.81 5.28 -4.87
C TYR A 16 -4.18 6.18 -3.67
N ALA A 17 -3.24 6.37 -2.74
CA ALA A 17 -3.46 7.25 -1.58
C ALA A 17 -3.83 8.67 -1.97
N TYR A 18 -3.21 9.21 -3.03
CA TYR A 18 -3.53 10.54 -3.53
C TYR A 18 -4.90 10.61 -4.18
N TYR A 19 -5.28 9.57 -4.90
CA TYR A 19 -6.61 9.48 -5.50
C TYR A 19 -7.70 9.49 -4.44
N ILE A 20 -7.53 8.73 -3.37
CA ILE A 20 -8.52 8.62 -2.29
C ILE A 20 -8.77 9.98 -1.63
N GLU A 21 -7.74 10.80 -1.46
CA GLU A 21 -7.88 12.14 -0.89
C GLU A 21 -8.68 13.09 -1.80
N GLN A 22 -8.64 12.87 -3.12
CA GLN A 22 -9.28 13.73 -4.12
C GLN A 22 -10.37 13.01 -4.90
N LYS A 23 -10.95 11.99 -4.33
CA LYS A 23 -11.94 11.11 -4.95
C LYS A 23 -13.11 11.86 -5.58
N ASP A 24 -13.56 12.95 -4.95
CA ASP A 24 -14.69 13.73 -5.43
C ASP A 24 -14.35 14.59 -6.65
N LYS A 25 -13.08 14.83 -6.92
CA LYS A 25 -12.62 15.69 -8.02
C LYS A 25 -12.04 14.94 -9.20
N LEU A 26 -11.77 13.63 -9.04
CA LEU A 26 -11.12 12.79 -10.03
C LEU A 26 -11.99 11.59 -10.38
N ASN A 27 -11.88 11.15 -11.63
CA ASN A 27 -12.50 9.91 -12.07
C ASN A 27 -11.43 8.82 -12.19
N ALA A 28 -11.66 7.70 -11.53
CA ALA A 28 -10.78 6.55 -11.63
C ALA A 28 -11.03 5.81 -12.93
N VAL A 29 -9.97 5.47 -13.64
CA VAL A 29 -10.04 4.71 -14.89
C VAL A 29 -9.94 3.23 -14.60
N ALA A 30 -10.88 2.45 -15.12
CA ALA A 30 -10.81 1.00 -15.04
C ALA A 30 -9.74 0.49 -15.99
N VAL A 31 -8.94 -0.48 -15.54
CA VAL A 31 -7.93 -1.17 -16.36
C VAL A 31 -8.39 -2.60 -16.56
N ASN A 32 -8.53 -3.01 -17.81
CA ASN A 32 -9.09 -4.33 -18.17
C ASN A 32 -10.43 -4.61 -17.49
N GLY A 33 -11.28 -3.59 -17.39
CA GLY A 33 -12.59 -3.70 -16.76
C GLY A 33 -12.60 -3.67 -15.24
N VAL A 34 -11.45 -3.50 -14.60
CA VAL A 34 -11.31 -3.47 -13.13
C VAL A 34 -11.06 -2.05 -12.64
N ARG A 35 -11.88 -1.57 -11.73
CA ARG A 35 -11.71 -0.26 -11.10
C ARG A 35 -10.77 -0.34 -9.90
N PRO A 36 -10.01 0.73 -9.60
CA PRO A 36 -9.17 0.77 -8.40
C PRO A 36 -10.04 0.99 -7.15
N THR A 37 -10.17 -0.03 -6.34
CA THR A 37 -10.83 0.02 -5.04
C THR A 37 -9.90 -0.59 -4.00
N ASP A 38 -10.21 -0.41 -2.71
CA ASP A 38 -9.42 -1.03 -1.65
C ASP A 38 -9.28 -2.54 -1.87
N GLU A 39 -10.36 -3.19 -2.27
CA GLU A 39 -10.38 -4.63 -2.53
C GLU A 39 -9.54 -5.01 -3.74
N THR A 40 -9.72 -4.34 -4.88
CA THR A 40 -9.00 -4.68 -6.12
C THR A 40 -7.52 -4.38 -6.03
N VAL A 41 -7.14 -3.34 -5.30
CA VAL A 41 -5.73 -3.01 -5.03
C VAL A 41 -5.13 -4.06 -4.09
N LYS A 42 -5.82 -4.39 -3.01
CA LYS A 42 -5.39 -5.35 -1.99
C LYS A 42 -5.19 -6.77 -2.55
N THR A 43 -6.12 -7.22 -3.38
CA THR A 43 -6.09 -8.56 -3.96
C THR A 43 -5.23 -8.67 -5.21
N GLY A 44 -4.71 -7.55 -5.71
CA GLY A 44 -3.93 -7.51 -6.93
C GLY A 44 -4.73 -7.63 -8.22
N LYS A 45 -6.05 -7.51 -8.16
CA LYS A 45 -6.92 -7.58 -9.35
C LYS A 45 -6.76 -6.37 -10.26
N TYR A 46 -6.33 -5.24 -9.71
CA TYR A 46 -6.08 -4.03 -10.51
C TYR A 46 -4.72 -4.11 -11.18
N LYS A 47 -4.59 -4.98 -12.15
CA LYS A 47 -3.34 -5.26 -12.87
C LYS A 47 -3.26 -4.43 -14.16
N PRO A 48 -2.03 -4.07 -14.57
CA PRO A 48 -0.73 -4.33 -13.94
C PRO A 48 -0.30 -3.27 -12.92
N LEU A 49 -1.16 -2.32 -12.55
CA LEU A 49 -0.78 -1.16 -11.76
C LEU A 49 -0.72 -1.43 -10.25
N SER A 50 -1.38 -2.48 -9.80
CA SER A 50 -1.35 -2.89 -8.39
C SER A 50 -0.08 -3.71 -8.11
N ARG A 51 0.62 -3.38 -7.02
CA ARG A 51 1.80 -4.10 -6.57
C ARG A 51 1.98 -3.95 -5.07
N PRO A 52 2.59 -4.94 -4.40
CA PRO A 52 2.89 -4.81 -2.98
C PRO A 52 4.09 -3.90 -2.75
N LEU A 53 4.15 -3.29 -1.56
CA LEU A 53 5.32 -2.60 -1.07
C LEU A 53 6.06 -3.54 -0.11
N TYR A 54 7.37 -3.54 -0.17
CA TYR A 54 8.22 -4.43 0.61
C TYR A 54 9.09 -3.65 1.58
N ILE A 55 9.36 -4.24 2.73
CA ILE A 55 10.45 -3.82 3.59
C ILE A 55 11.54 -4.89 3.54
N TYR A 56 12.78 -4.47 3.65
CA TYR A 56 13.94 -5.36 3.63
C TYR A 56 14.63 -5.28 4.99
N VAL A 57 14.77 -6.41 5.65
CA VAL A 57 15.37 -6.52 6.97
C VAL A 57 16.63 -7.35 6.89
N ASN A 58 17.73 -6.86 7.43
CA ASN A 58 18.98 -7.59 7.49
C ASN A 58 18.86 -8.71 8.51
N LYS A 59 19.01 -9.96 8.07
CA LYS A 59 18.88 -11.14 8.94
C LYS A 59 19.87 -11.16 10.09
N LYS A 60 21.10 -10.74 9.83
CA LYS A 60 22.14 -10.68 10.86
C LYS A 60 21.76 -9.67 11.96
N SER A 61 21.35 -8.48 11.56
CA SER A 61 20.89 -7.46 12.51
C SER A 61 19.69 -7.93 13.31
N LEU A 62 18.76 -8.64 12.68
CA LEU A 62 17.58 -9.19 13.34
C LEU A 62 17.95 -10.18 14.45
N LYS A 63 19.01 -10.98 14.23
CA LYS A 63 19.50 -11.95 15.22
C LYS A 63 20.34 -11.30 16.33
N GLU A 64 21.22 -10.38 15.96
CA GLU A 64 22.24 -9.83 16.87
C GLU A 64 21.77 -8.60 17.63
N LYS A 65 20.78 -7.85 17.10
CA LYS A 65 20.30 -6.60 17.67
C LYS A 65 18.85 -6.74 18.13
N PRO A 66 18.63 -6.88 19.45
CA PRO A 66 17.26 -7.02 19.98
C PRO A 66 16.35 -5.83 19.63
N GLU A 67 16.91 -4.63 19.54
CA GLU A 67 16.16 -3.41 19.16
C GLU A 67 15.63 -3.49 17.73
N VAL A 68 16.38 -4.10 16.80
CA VAL A 68 15.92 -4.28 15.41
C VAL A 68 14.75 -5.26 15.38
N ARG A 69 14.86 -6.37 16.08
CA ARG A 69 13.78 -7.35 16.17
C ARG A 69 12.52 -6.75 16.78
N ALA A 70 12.67 -6.02 17.90
CA ALA A 70 11.56 -5.39 18.58
C ALA A 70 10.84 -4.38 17.68
N PHE A 71 11.60 -3.59 16.94
CA PHE A 71 11.04 -2.60 16.00
C PHE A 71 10.26 -3.27 14.88
N VAL A 72 10.83 -4.29 14.24
CA VAL A 72 10.18 -5.00 13.13
C VAL A 72 8.92 -5.72 13.60
N GLU A 73 8.97 -6.39 14.75
CA GLU A 73 7.79 -7.03 15.34
C GLU A 73 6.67 -6.04 15.62
N TYR A 74 7.00 -4.90 16.24
CA TYR A 74 6.04 -3.85 16.53
C TYR A 74 5.44 -3.30 15.24
N TYR A 75 6.28 -3.05 14.24
CA TYR A 75 5.85 -2.58 12.93
C TYR A 75 4.83 -3.54 12.30
N LEU A 76 5.12 -4.84 12.28
CA LEU A 76 4.24 -5.84 11.67
C LEU A 76 2.96 -6.06 12.47
N LYS A 77 3.03 -6.04 13.80
CA LYS A 77 1.85 -6.19 14.65
C LYS A 77 0.87 -5.01 14.52
N ASN A 78 1.39 -3.82 14.21
CA ASN A 78 0.59 -2.61 14.07
C ASN A 78 0.45 -2.15 12.62
N ALA A 79 0.86 -2.99 11.66
CA ALA A 79 0.93 -2.62 10.25
C ALA A 79 -0.44 -2.23 9.67
N SER A 80 -1.50 -2.96 9.98
CA SER A 80 -2.84 -2.62 9.48
C SER A 80 -3.25 -1.20 9.86
N LYS A 81 -3.03 -0.81 11.09
CA LYS A 81 -3.37 0.52 11.58
C LYS A 81 -2.48 1.59 10.97
N ALA A 82 -1.16 1.35 10.95
CA ALA A 82 -0.20 2.30 10.40
C ALA A 82 -0.40 2.52 8.91
N VAL A 83 -0.63 1.46 8.16
CA VAL A 83 -0.86 1.54 6.71
C VAL A 83 -2.13 2.33 6.40
N LYS A 84 -3.21 2.11 7.14
CA LYS A 84 -4.45 2.89 6.98
C LYS A 84 -4.25 4.37 7.24
N LEU A 85 -3.48 4.71 8.27
CA LEU A 85 -3.19 6.10 8.61
C LEU A 85 -2.42 6.84 7.50
N THR A 86 -1.65 6.13 6.69
CA THR A 86 -0.91 6.71 5.57
C THR A 86 -1.72 6.78 4.27
N GLY A 87 -2.94 6.25 4.27
CA GLY A 87 -3.78 6.20 3.07
C GLY A 87 -3.47 5.02 2.14
N TYR A 88 -2.52 4.17 2.49
CA TYR A 88 -2.23 2.96 1.73
C TYR A 88 -3.23 1.84 2.08
N VAL A 89 -3.21 0.77 1.31
CA VAL A 89 -4.12 -0.36 1.51
C VAL A 89 -3.38 -1.47 2.27
N PRO A 90 -3.83 -1.82 3.50
CA PRO A 90 -3.17 -2.87 4.27
C PRO A 90 -3.50 -4.26 3.74
N LEU A 91 -2.64 -5.23 4.04
CA LEU A 91 -2.93 -6.64 3.82
C LEU A 91 -4.04 -7.09 4.78
N SER A 92 -4.68 -8.21 4.46
CA SER A 92 -5.69 -8.81 5.34
C SER A 92 -5.07 -9.32 6.64
N ASP A 93 -3.82 -9.82 6.54
CA ASP A 93 -3.15 -10.52 7.61
C ASP A 93 -1.64 -10.41 7.42
N TYR A 94 -0.92 -10.22 8.51
CA TYR A 94 0.55 -10.11 8.53
C TYR A 94 1.22 -11.29 9.23
N THR A 95 0.48 -12.38 9.48
CA THR A 95 1.00 -13.56 10.18
C THR A 95 2.21 -14.18 9.48
N LYS A 96 2.17 -14.29 8.16
CA LYS A 96 3.28 -14.82 7.38
C LYS A 96 4.55 -13.98 7.54
N GLN A 97 4.40 -12.68 7.54
CA GLN A 97 5.51 -11.75 7.70
C GLN A 97 6.13 -11.87 9.10
N LEU A 98 5.30 -12.02 10.13
CA LEU A 98 5.77 -12.24 11.50
C LEU A 98 6.53 -13.55 11.63
N GLU A 99 6.12 -14.60 10.94
CA GLU A 99 6.81 -15.88 10.96
C GLU A 99 8.20 -15.83 10.31
N LEU A 100 8.36 -14.99 9.29
CA LEU A 100 9.65 -14.83 8.61
C LEU A 100 10.75 -14.24 9.49
N ILE A 101 10.39 -13.55 10.56
CA ILE A 101 11.35 -12.91 11.48
C ILE A 101 11.57 -13.69 12.78
N LYS A 102 10.93 -14.81 12.96
CA LYS A 102 11.12 -15.67 14.14
C LYS A 102 12.49 -16.33 14.18
#